data_d9c8e50c58363979e34f94000138540e
#
_entry.id   d9c8e50c58363979e34f94000138540e
#
_cell.length_a   1.000
_cell.length_b   1.000
_cell.length_c   1.000
_cell.angle_alpha   90.00
_cell.angle_beta   90.00
_cell.angle_gamma   90.00
#
_symmetry.space_group_name_H-M   'P 1'
#
loop_
_entity.id
_entity.type
_entity.pdbx_description
1 polymer ?
#
loop_
_entity_poly.entity_id
_entity_poly.type
_entity_poly.pdbx_seq_one_letter_code
_entity_poly.pdbx_strand_id
1 'polypeptide(L)'
;MLDGFPLLTTKKMPFRLIATELLWFLRGDTNIKYLVDNDCHIWDGDAFKNYLNTYKGNFEMDKDEFVEAIKTNPEFAKKWGSLGPVYGRQWRNWETDDTDAPRYEHWKKDIDQISNLIRDLKTNPDSRRLMVNAWNVGELDQMTLPPCHYGFQVYTRELSLEERKVIAKKVLPILNTFLGNQSEEGWIEQCEKLNIPTRAISLMWNQRSVDTFLGLPFNIASYGLLLEIIAKAVNMIPDELI
;
A
#
# COMPACT_ATOMS: atom_id res chain seq x y z
N MET A 1 -8.16 10.82 9.84
CA MET A 1 -8.53 9.48 10.36
C MET A 1 -8.71 9.43 11.88
N LEU A 2 -8.58 10.54 12.58
CA LEU A 2 -8.89 10.63 14.02
C LEU A 2 -10.35 10.29 14.34
N ASP A 3 -11.27 10.48 13.40
CA ASP A 3 -12.70 10.21 13.52
C ASP A 3 -13.12 8.80 13.07
N GLY A 4 -12.16 7.97 12.66
CA GLY A 4 -12.39 6.59 12.24
C GLY A 4 -11.74 6.23 10.91
N PHE A 5 -11.79 4.94 10.60
CA PHE A 5 -11.27 4.40 9.34
C PHE A 5 -12.20 4.78 8.16
N PRO A 6 -11.66 5.22 6.99
CA PRO A 6 -12.45 5.70 5.86
C PRO A 6 -13.08 4.55 5.07
N LEU A 7 -14.00 3.83 5.69
CA LEU A 7 -14.77 2.76 5.07
C LEU A 7 -16.15 3.30 4.67
N LEU A 8 -16.44 3.33 3.38
CA LEU A 8 -17.75 3.76 2.90
C LEU A 8 -18.82 2.75 3.30
N THR A 9 -19.94 3.25 3.84
CA THR A 9 -21.07 2.44 4.32
C THR A 9 -22.24 2.38 3.34
N THR A 10 -22.16 3.08 2.20
CA THR A 10 -23.17 3.09 1.15
C THR A 10 -23.31 1.77 0.40
N LYS A 11 -22.33 0.88 0.55
CA LYS A 11 -22.34 -0.50 0.05
C LYS A 11 -21.55 -1.41 0.99
N LYS A 12 -21.78 -2.72 0.90
CA LYS A 12 -20.98 -3.71 1.64
C LYS A 12 -19.56 -3.74 1.08
N MET A 13 -18.60 -3.34 1.91
CA MET A 13 -17.19 -3.36 1.55
C MET A 13 -16.52 -4.66 2.00
N PRO A 14 -15.90 -5.43 1.08
CA PRO A 14 -15.23 -6.68 1.41
C PRO A 14 -13.81 -6.42 1.95
N PHE A 15 -13.70 -5.96 3.20
CA PHE A 15 -12.42 -5.54 3.79
C PHE A 15 -11.31 -6.59 3.68
N ARG A 16 -11.64 -7.89 3.80
CA ARG A 16 -10.67 -8.96 3.62
C ARG A 16 -10.01 -8.91 2.23
N LEU A 17 -10.78 -8.67 1.18
CA LEU A 17 -10.25 -8.60 -0.19
C LEU A 17 -9.38 -7.36 -0.39
N ILE A 18 -9.77 -6.22 0.21
CA ILE A 18 -8.98 -4.98 0.22
C ILE A 18 -7.61 -5.23 0.86
N ALA A 19 -7.61 -5.86 2.04
CA ALA A 19 -6.37 -6.19 2.74
C ALA A 19 -5.50 -7.20 1.95
N THR A 20 -6.12 -8.21 1.33
CA THR A 20 -5.42 -9.22 0.52
C THR A 20 -4.71 -8.58 -0.67
N GLU A 21 -5.38 -7.71 -1.42
CA GLU A 21 -4.77 -7.02 -2.56
C GLU A 21 -3.65 -6.07 -2.11
N LEU A 22 -3.86 -5.27 -1.07
CA LEU A 22 -2.83 -4.38 -0.54
C LEU A 22 -1.59 -5.15 -0.07
N LEU A 23 -1.78 -6.28 0.62
CA LEU A 23 -0.67 -7.14 1.04
C LEU A 23 0.07 -7.74 -0.16
N TRP A 24 -0.63 -8.08 -1.23
CA TRP A 24 -0.03 -8.54 -2.47
C TRP A 24 0.86 -7.45 -3.09
N PHE A 25 0.41 -6.18 -3.15
CA PHE A 25 1.26 -5.06 -3.57
C PHE A 25 2.49 -4.88 -2.66
N LEU A 26 2.28 -4.89 -1.34
CA LEU A 26 3.37 -4.70 -0.36
C LEU A 26 4.39 -5.85 -0.36
N ARG A 27 4.04 -7.03 -0.86
CA ARG A 27 4.97 -8.15 -1.07
C ARG A 27 5.82 -7.99 -2.32
N GLY A 28 5.53 -7.03 -3.17
CA GLY A 28 6.18 -6.87 -4.47
C GLY A 28 5.74 -7.92 -5.50
N ASP A 29 4.66 -8.63 -5.21
CA ASP A 29 4.15 -9.71 -6.05
C ASP A 29 3.35 -9.15 -7.24
N THR A 30 3.37 -9.86 -8.35
CA THR A 30 2.63 -9.55 -9.58
C THR A 30 1.86 -10.76 -10.11
N ASN A 31 2.00 -11.92 -9.46
CA ASN A 31 1.31 -13.14 -9.83
C ASN A 31 -0.01 -13.27 -9.06
N ILE A 32 -1.09 -13.47 -9.78
CA ILE A 32 -2.44 -13.58 -9.17
C ILE A 32 -2.63 -14.84 -8.32
N LYS A 33 -1.71 -15.80 -8.35
CA LYS A 33 -1.84 -17.02 -7.54
C LYS A 33 -2.08 -16.73 -6.06
N TYR A 34 -1.33 -15.78 -5.48
CA TYR A 34 -1.56 -15.37 -4.09
C TYR A 34 -2.99 -14.85 -3.88
N LEU A 35 -3.52 -14.10 -4.83
CA LEU A 35 -4.88 -13.56 -4.75
C LEU A 35 -5.91 -14.69 -4.84
N VAL A 36 -5.78 -15.57 -5.82
CA VAL A 36 -6.65 -16.73 -6.03
C VAL A 36 -6.64 -17.68 -4.82
N ASP A 37 -5.46 -17.98 -4.27
CA ASP A 37 -5.32 -18.81 -3.06
C ASP A 37 -6.01 -18.19 -1.83
N ASN A 38 -6.26 -16.88 -1.84
CA ASN A 38 -6.96 -16.15 -0.80
C ASN A 38 -8.39 -15.73 -1.21
N ASP A 39 -8.99 -16.37 -2.19
CA ASP A 39 -10.33 -16.07 -2.73
C ASP A 39 -10.52 -14.59 -3.11
N CYS A 40 -9.49 -13.97 -3.66
CA CYS A 40 -9.51 -12.60 -4.16
C CYS A 40 -9.44 -12.60 -5.70
N HIS A 41 -10.59 -12.37 -6.33
CA HIS A 41 -10.80 -12.56 -7.77
C HIS A 41 -10.82 -11.24 -8.56
N ILE A 42 -10.25 -10.16 -7.99
CA ILE A 42 -10.32 -8.82 -8.57
C ILE A 42 -9.56 -8.75 -9.90
N TRP A 43 -8.46 -9.49 -10.02
CA TRP A 43 -7.56 -9.45 -11.17
C TRP A 43 -7.73 -10.62 -12.16
N ASP A 44 -8.65 -11.54 -11.91
CA ASP A 44 -8.85 -12.73 -12.74
C ASP A 44 -9.20 -12.41 -14.19
N GLY A 45 -10.04 -11.39 -14.39
CA GLY A 45 -10.46 -10.97 -15.73
C GLY A 45 -9.29 -10.43 -16.56
N ASP A 46 -8.44 -9.59 -15.95
CA ASP A 46 -7.28 -9.01 -16.64
C ASP A 46 -6.22 -10.07 -16.91
N ALA A 47 -5.96 -10.97 -15.96
CA ALA A 47 -5.04 -12.07 -16.13
C ALA A 47 -5.50 -13.03 -17.24
N PHE A 48 -6.79 -13.39 -17.26
CA PHE A 48 -7.35 -14.27 -18.29
C PHE A 48 -7.30 -13.61 -19.67
N LYS A 49 -7.65 -12.31 -19.78
CA LYS A 49 -7.50 -11.57 -21.03
C LYS A 49 -6.06 -11.54 -21.53
N ASN A 50 -5.09 -11.35 -20.64
CA ASN A 50 -3.68 -11.41 -20.98
C ASN A 50 -3.28 -12.80 -21.49
N TYR A 51 -3.76 -13.87 -20.82
CA TYR A 51 -3.56 -15.25 -21.26
C TYR A 51 -4.09 -15.47 -22.69
N LEU A 52 -5.33 -15.07 -22.98
CA LEU A 52 -5.92 -15.22 -24.33
C LEU A 52 -5.17 -14.44 -25.40
N ASN A 53 -4.67 -13.24 -25.09
CA ASN A 53 -3.89 -12.44 -26.04
C ASN A 53 -2.51 -13.03 -26.35
N THR A 54 -1.94 -13.75 -25.41
CA THR A 54 -0.55 -14.27 -25.49
C THR A 54 -0.53 -15.73 -25.98
N TYR A 55 -1.50 -16.53 -25.57
CA TYR A 55 -1.60 -17.95 -25.91
C TYR A 55 -2.16 -18.15 -27.31
N LYS A 56 -1.34 -18.64 -28.23
CA LYS A 56 -1.67 -18.87 -29.65
C LYS A 56 -2.05 -20.33 -29.94
N GLY A 57 -2.41 -21.11 -28.92
CA GLY A 57 -2.79 -22.52 -29.09
C GLY A 57 -4.27 -22.70 -29.44
N ASN A 58 -4.65 -23.93 -29.89
CA ASN A 58 -6.02 -24.29 -30.23
C ASN A 58 -6.85 -24.78 -29.01
N PHE A 59 -6.44 -24.47 -27.81
CA PHE A 59 -7.12 -24.91 -26.59
C PHE A 59 -8.07 -23.83 -26.11
N GLU A 60 -9.35 -24.14 -26.05
CA GLU A 60 -10.39 -23.28 -25.48
C GLU A 60 -10.50 -23.54 -23.99
N MET A 61 -9.91 -22.70 -23.18
CA MET A 61 -10.08 -22.67 -21.72
C MET A 61 -10.97 -21.48 -21.37
N ASP A 62 -11.98 -21.70 -20.56
CA ASP A 62 -12.77 -20.59 -20.03
C ASP A 62 -12.07 -19.92 -18.81
N LYS A 63 -12.67 -18.83 -18.32
CA LYS A 63 -12.07 -18.07 -17.21
C LYS A 63 -12.03 -18.87 -15.92
N ASP A 64 -13.03 -19.68 -15.64
CA ASP A 64 -13.13 -20.44 -14.39
C ASP A 64 -12.12 -21.60 -14.39
N GLU A 65 -11.95 -22.25 -15.54
CA GLU A 65 -10.88 -23.25 -15.76
C GLU A 65 -9.49 -22.63 -15.66
N PHE A 66 -9.31 -21.41 -16.16
CA PHE A 66 -8.04 -20.67 -16.02
C PHE A 66 -7.73 -20.40 -14.55
N VAL A 67 -8.69 -19.89 -13.78
CA VAL A 67 -8.53 -19.60 -12.34
C VAL A 67 -8.25 -20.88 -11.56
N GLU A 68 -8.93 -21.97 -11.86
CA GLU A 68 -8.67 -23.27 -11.24
C GLU A 68 -7.28 -23.80 -11.58
N ALA A 69 -6.82 -23.62 -12.83
CA ALA A 69 -5.48 -23.98 -13.24
C ALA A 69 -4.40 -23.13 -12.52
N ILE A 70 -4.63 -21.82 -12.33
CA ILE A 70 -3.75 -20.97 -11.51
C ILE A 70 -3.70 -21.48 -10.06
N LYS A 71 -4.84 -21.91 -9.50
CA LYS A 71 -4.94 -22.37 -8.12
C LYS A 71 -4.21 -23.70 -7.91
N THR A 72 -4.42 -24.66 -8.81
CA THR A 72 -4.04 -26.06 -8.61
C THR A 72 -2.73 -26.48 -9.28
N ASN A 73 -2.26 -25.73 -10.29
CA ASN A 73 -1.05 -26.05 -11.05
C ASN A 73 0.02 -24.95 -10.89
N PRO A 74 1.04 -25.18 -10.05
CA PRO A 74 2.10 -24.17 -9.81
C PRO A 74 2.88 -23.77 -11.08
N GLU A 75 3.14 -24.71 -12.00
CA GLU A 75 3.85 -24.39 -13.25
C GLU A 75 2.99 -23.55 -14.19
N PHE A 76 1.69 -23.82 -14.24
CA PHE A 76 0.75 -22.99 -14.98
C PHE A 76 0.67 -21.59 -14.38
N ALA A 77 0.52 -21.49 -13.05
CA ALA A 77 0.48 -20.22 -12.33
C ALA A 77 1.78 -19.41 -12.54
N LYS A 78 2.94 -20.06 -12.47
CA LYS A 78 4.24 -19.41 -12.72
C LYS A 78 4.32 -18.82 -14.13
N LYS A 79 3.79 -19.53 -15.12
CA LYS A 79 3.84 -19.12 -16.52
C LYS A 79 2.82 -18.05 -16.88
N TRP A 80 1.60 -18.15 -16.35
CA TRP A 80 0.44 -17.39 -16.83
C TRP A 80 -0.21 -16.48 -15.80
N GLY A 81 0.18 -16.59 -14.54
CA GLY A 81 -0.41 -15.80 -13.45
C GLY A 81 0.16 -14.40 -13.30
N SER A 82 1.28 -14.08 -13.95
CA SER A 82 1.90 -12.75 -13.84
C SER A 82 1.16 -11.72 -14.68
N LEU A 83 0.93 -10.54 -14.09
CA LEU A 83 0.36 -9.36 -14.73
C LEU A 83 1.40 -8.41 -15.31
N GLY A 84 2.67 -8.81 -15.32
CA GLY A 84 3.79 -7.92 -15.65
C GLY A 84 4.17 -7.02 -14.47
N PRO A 85 4.96 -5.96 -14.72
CA PRO A 85 5.55 -5.12 -13.66
C PRO A 85 4.54 -4.12 -13.06
N VAL A 86 3.36 -4.62 -12.61
CA VAL A 86 2.30 -3.80 -12.00
C VAL A 86 2.65 -3.39 -10.56
N TYR A 87 1.85 -2.61 -9.91
CA TYR A 87 1.94 -1.99 -8.59
C TYR A 87 3.00 -2.55 -7.63
N GLY A 88 2.92 -3.83 -7.24
CA GLY A 88 3.83 -4.45 -6.29
C GLY A 88 5.27 -4.43 -6.77
N ARG A 89 5.50 -4.75 -8.05
CA ARG A 89 6.83 -4.67 -8.67
C ARG A 89 7.39 -3.26 -8.60
N GLN A 90 6.60 -2.25 -8.96
CA GLN A 90 7.05 -0.87 -8.94
C GLN A 90 7.32 -0.37 -7.52
N TRP A 91 6.51 -0.73 -6.57
CA TRP A 91 6.66 -0.28 -5.17
C TRP A 91 7.87 -0.90 -4.46
N ARG A 92 8.17 -2.16 -4.76
CA ARG A 92 9.16 -2.94 -4.01
C ARG A 92 10.42 -3.28 -4.76
N ASN A 93 10.36 -3.32 -6.09
CA ASN A 93 11.46 -3.78 -6.95
C ASN A 93 11.47 -2.98 -8.26
N TRP A 94 11.43 -1.65 -8.18
CA TRP A 94 11.59 -0.78 -9.35
C TRP A 94 12.96 -1.00 -9.96
N GLU A 95 12.98 -1.55 -11.18
CA GLU A 95 14.21 -1.88 -11.87
C GLU A 95 14.85 -0.62 -12.49
N THR A 96 16.14 -0.47 -12.31
CA THR A 96 16.96 0.56 -12.95
C THR A 96 18.34 0.02 -13.24
N ASP A 97 19.08 0.66 -14.14
CA ASP A 97 20.49 0.36 -14.36
C ASP A 97 21.32 0.78 -13.15
N ASP A 98 22.29 -0.04 -12.76
CA ASP A 98 23.25 0.30 -11.73
C ASP A 98 24.32 1.23 -12.33
N THR A 99 24.23 2.52 -12.02
CA THR A 99 25.18 3.53 -12.52
C THR A 99 26.59 3.38 -11.95
N ASP A 100 26.74 2.61 -10.86
CA ASP A 100 28.03 2.32 -10.24
C ASP A 100 28.70 1.07 -10.87
N ALA A 101 28.00 0.36 -11.75
CA ALA A 101 28.55 -0.76 -12.49
C ALA A 101 29.65 -0.31 -13.46
N PRO A 102 30.69 -1.14 -13.72
CA PRO A 102 31.67 -0.89 -14.76
C PRO A 102 30.99 -0.64 -16.10
N ARG A 103 31.48 0.31 -16.91
CA ARG A 103 30.86 0.77 -18.19
C ARG A 103 30.47 -0.32 -19.18
N TYR A 104 30.94 -1.53 -18.98
CA TYR A 104 30.73 -2.68 -19.88
C TYR A 104 29.81 -3.75 -19.26
N GLU A 105 29.33 -3.55 -18.02
CA GLU A 105 28.45 -4.47 -17.32
C GLU A 105 27.16 -3.74 -16.95
N HIS A 106 26.06 -4.08 -17.62
CA HIS A 106 24.72 -3.58 -17.30
C HIS A 106 24.18 -4.36 -16.09
N TRP A 107 24.53 -3.92 -14.90
CA TRP A 107 23.92 -4.45 -13.69
C TRP A 107 22.59 -3.75 -13.45
N LYS A 108 21.60 -4.53 -13.11
CA LYS A 108 20.31 -4.03 -12.75
C LYS A 108 20.24 -3.88 -11.23
N LYS A 109 19.62 -2.80 -10.80
CA LYS A 109 19.41 -2.51 -9.39
C LYS A 109 17.92 -2.39 -9.15
N ASP A 110 17.44 -3.10 -8.13
CA ASP A 110 16.06 -2.93 -7.66
C ASP A 110 15.99 -1.85 -6.58
N ILE A 111 15.03 -0.93 -6.76
CA ILE A 111 14.73 0.13 -5.78
C ILE A 111 13.45 -0.26 -5.04
N ASP A 112 13.56 -0.46 -3.73
CA ASP A 112 12.43 -0.65 -2.84
C ASP A 112 11.93 0.72 -2.34
N GLN A 113 10.94 1.29 -3.02
CA GLN A 113 10.38 2.60 -2.70
C GLN A 113 9.70 2.61 -1.32
N ILE A 114 9.04 1.52 -0.91
CA ILE A 114 8.38 1.42 0.40
C ILE A 114 9.41 1.41 1.54
N SER A 115 10.47 0.61 1.40
CA SER A 115 11.55 0.59 2.41
C SER A 115 12.26 1.95 2.50
N ASN A 116 12.49 2.62 1.37
CA ASN A 116 13.05 3.96 1.33
C ASN A 116 12.13 4.97 2.04
N LEU A 117 10.82 4.93 1.74
CA LEU A 117 9.82 5.79 2.38
C LEU A 117 9.82 5.62 3.92
N ILE A 118 9.81 4.39 4.41
CA ILE A 118 9.84 4.10 5.86
C ILE A 118 11.14 4.60 6.51
N ARG A 119 12.29 4.40 5.84
CA ARG A 119 13.58 4.93 6.32
C ARG A 119 13.56 6.46 6.38
N ASP A 120 13.11 7.11 5.31
CA ASP A 120 13.12 8.56 5.19
C ASP A 120 12.13 9.22 6.16
N LEU A 121 10.96 8.61 6.40
CA LEU A 121 10.02 9.04 7.44
C LEU A 121 10.63 9.00 8.85
N LYS A 122 11.52 8.04 9.13
CA LYS A 122 12.20 7.92 10.43
C LYS A 122 13.37 8.90 10.59
N THR A 123 14.02 9.27 9.50
CA THR A 123 15.26 10.07 9.52
C THR A 123 15.05 11.53 9.16
N ASN A 124 14.08 11.83 8.31
CA ASN A 124 13.74 13.17 7.84
C ASN A 124 12.23 13.28 7.53
N PRO A 125 11.37 13.27 8.57
CA PRO A 125 9.91 13.27 8.40
C PRO A 125 9.37 14.55 7.73
N ASP A 126 10.10 15.65 7.70
CA ASP A 126 9.72 16.90 7.05
C ASP A 126 10.13 16.98 5.57
N SER A 127 10.66 15.89 5.02
CA SER A 127 11.02 15.81 3.61
C SER A 127 9.79 15.95 2.70
N ARG A 128 9.93 16.74 1.63
CA ARG A 128 8.93 16.86 0.56
C ARG A 128 9.08 15.81 -0.53
N ARG A 129 9.98 14.82 -0.34
CA ARG A 129 10.28 13.75 -1.29
C ARG A 129 9.75 12.38 -0.86
N LEU A 130 8.80 12.37 0.08
CA LEU A 130 8.18 11.16 0.63
C LEU A 130 7.09 10.67 -0.32
N MET A 131 7.52 10.08 -1.43
CA MET A 131 6.66 9.66 -2.55
C MET A 131 6.93 8.21 -2.94
N VAL A 132 5.88 7.55 -3.43
CA VAL A 132 5.95 6.23 -4.08
C VAL A 132 5.20 6.30 -5.40
N ASN A 133 5.79 5.80 -6.47
CA ASN A 133 5.27 5.86 -7.82
C ASN A 133 5.14 4.47 -8.43
N ALA A 134 4.02 4.21 -9.10
CA ALA A 134 3.78 2.98 -9.86
C ALA A 134 3.82 3.20 -11.38
N TRP A 135 3.89 4.45 -11.84
CA TRP A 135 3.89 4.80 -13.26
C TRP A 135 5.31 4.80 -13.81
N ASN A 136 5.79 3.63 -14.22
CA ASN A 136 7.09 3.46 -14.88
C ASN A 136 6.89 3.50 -16.39
N VAL A 137 7.22 4.64 -17.01
CA VAL A 137 7.01 4.86 -18.45
C VAL A 137 7.76 3.83 -19.31
N GLY A 138 8.90 3.34 -18.84
CA GLY A 138 9.70 2.34 -19.57
C GLY A 138 9.12 0.92 -19.54
N GLU A 139 8.12 0.65 -18.71
CA GLU A 139 7.55 -0.69 -18.52
C GLU A 139 6.02 -0.75 -18.73
N LEU A 140 5.37 0.38 -19.12
CA LEU A 140 3.90 0.43 -19.26
C LEU A 140 3.34 -0.59 -20.25
N ASP A 141 4.04 -0.83 -21.34
CA ASP A 141 3.68 -1.77 -22.40
C ASP A 141 3.84 -3.25 -21.99
N GLN A 142 4.56 -3.51 -20.91
CA GLN A 142 4.74 -4.83 -20.31
C GLN A 142 3.67 -5.14 -19.24
N MET A 143 2.91 -4.15 -18.82
CA MET A 143 1.85 -4.29 -17.83
C MET A 143 0.56 -4.78 -18.48
N THR A 144 -0.08 -5.80 -17.90
CA THR A 144 -1.42 -6.24 -18.33
C THR A 144 -2.43 -5.10 -18.25
N LEU A 145 -2.32 -4.26 -17.21
CA LEU A 145 -3.12 -3.05 -17.03
C LEU A 145 -2.23 -1.94 -16.42
N PRO A 146 -2.02 -0.82 -17.14
CA PRO A 146 -1.32 0.34 -16.57
C PRO A 146 -2.01 0.88 -15.31
N PRO A 147 -1.25 1.32 -14.29
CA PRO A 147 -1.79 1.70 -12.99
C PRO A 147 -2.89 2.76 -13.05
N CYS A 148 -4.07 2.47 -12.51
CA CYS A 148 -5.17 3.43 -12.38
C CYS A 148 -4.86 4.49 -11.31
N HIS A 149 -4.31 4.06 -10.17
CA HIS A 149 -3.75 4.92 -9.12
C HIS A 149 -2.22 4.83 -9.23
N TYR A 150 -1.61 5.90 -9.74
CA TYR A 150 -0.24 5.85 -10.23
C TYR A 150 0.82 6.26 -9.21
N GLY A 151 0.43 6.81 -8.08
CA GLY A 151 1.36 7.20 -7.03
C GLY A 151 0.68 7.77 -5.81
N PHE A 152 1.45 7.87 -4.74
CA PHE A 152 1.03 8.56 -3.53
C PHE A 152 2.19 9.31 -2.90
N GLN A 153 1.86 10.32 -2.10
CA GLN A 153 2.78 11.13 -1.32
C GLN A 153 2.30 11.15 0.13
N VAL A 154 3.22 11.17 1.06
CA VAL A 154 2.90 11.38 2.47
C VAL A 154 3.47 12.70 2.96
N TYR A 155 2.79 13.28 3.93
CA TYR A 155 3.17 14.50 4.64
C TYR A 155 3.04 14.26 6.14
N THR A 156 3.95 14.82 6.92
CA THR A 156 3.89 14.71 8.39
C THR A 156 3.86 16.09 9.03
N ARG A 157 3.24 16.17 10.21
CA ARG A 157 3.25 17.35 11.08
C ARG A 157 3.50 16.94 12.52
N GLU A 158 4.06 17.85 13.31
CA GLU A 158 4.17 17.64 14.74
C GLU A 158 2.79 17.69 15.41
N LEU A 159 2.61 16.86 16.43
CA LEU A 159 1.46 16.90 17.32
C LEU A 159 1.70 17.90 18.45
N SER A 160 0.73 18.75 18.73
CA SER A 160 0.73 19.57 19.92
C SER A 160 0.66 18.71 21.20
N LEU A 161 1.09 19.26 22.33
CA LEU A 161 0.97 18.57 23.62
C LEU A 161 -0.50 18.20 23.94
N GLU A 162 -1.46 19.05 23.57
CA GLU A 162 -2.89 18.77 23.79
C GLU A 162 -3.35 17.56 22.98
N GLU A 163 -2.96 17.44 21.72
CA GLU A 163 -3.27 16.25 20.90
C GLU A 163 -2.65 14.99 21.51
N ARG A 164 -1.41 15.06 21.96
CA ARG A 164 -0.72 13.93 22.63
C ARG A 164 -1.40 13.55 23.95
N LYS A 165 -1.90 14.52 24.74
CA LYS A 165 -2.69 14.27 25.94
C LYS A 165 -3.99 13.49 25.63
N VAL A 166 -4.69 13.88 24.55
CA VAL A 166 -5.91 13.19 24.10
C VAL A 166 -5.60 11.74 23.73
N ILE A 167 -4.53 11.50 23.01
CA ILE A 167 -4.09 10.16 22.61
C ILE A 167 -3.71 9.35 23.85
N ALA A 168 -2.90 9.91 24.76
CA ALA A 168 -2.50 9.25 25.99
C ALA A 168 -3.71 8.80 26.85
N LYS A 169 -4.73 9.65 26.95
CA LYS A 169 -5.97 9.33 27.65
C LYS A 169 -6.79 8.23 26.98
N LYS A 170 -6.73 8.12 25.65
CA LYS A 170 -7.35 7.00 24.92
C LYS A 170 -6.59 5.69 25.13
N VAL A 171 -5.25 5.74 25.15
CA VAL A 171 -4.38 4.57 25.37
C VAL A 171 -4.49 4.05 26.80
N LEU A 172 -4.53 4.95 27.78
CA LEU A 172 -4.62 4.63 29.20
C LEU A 172 -5.72 5.46 29.87
N PRO A 173 -6.99 5.02 29.82
CA PRO A 173 -8.14 5.80 30.34
C PRO A 173 -8.06 6.22 31.80
N ILE A 174 -7.31 5.47 32.64
CA ILE A 174 -7.10 5.80 34.07
C ILE A 174 -6.39 7.17 34.26
N LEU A 175 -5.67 7.64 33.23
CA LEU A 175 -5.04 8.96 33.26
C LEU A 175 -6.04 10.12 33.40
N ASN A 176 -7.28 9.90 33.00
CA ASN A 176 -8.34 10.89 33.19
C ASN A 176 -8.60 11.18 34.70
N THR A 177 -8.37 10.18 35.56
CA THR A 177 -8.65 10.28 37.00
C THR A 177 -7.47 10.85 37.76
N PHE A 178 -6.23 10.51 37.37
CA PHE A 178 -5.05 10.80 38.17
C PHE A 178 -4.23 12.02 37.70
N LEU A 179 -4.40 12.48 36.45
CA LEU A 179 -3.51 13.48 35.84
C LEU A 179 -4.19 14.84 35.54
N GLY A 180 -5.39 15.10 36.10
CA GLY A 180 -6.15 16.31 35.82
C GLY A 180 -5.42 17.64 36.14
N ASN A 181 -4.45 17.64 37.06
CA ASN A 181 -3.72 18.82 37.56
C ASN A 181 -2.20 18.73 37.36
N GLN A 182 -1.71 17.93 36.41
CA GLN A 182 -0.28 17.77 36.15
C GLN A 182 0.28 18.95 35.34
N SER A 183 1.55 19.34 35.62
CA SER A 183 2.26 20.35 34.81
C SER A 183 2.47 19.87 33.38
N GLU A 184 2.86 20.80 32.48
CA GLU A 184 3.20 20.44 31.10
C GLU A 184 4.35 19.46 31.02
N GLU A 185 5.40 19.66 31.84
CA GLU A 185 6.55 18.76 31.93
C GLU A 185 6.12 17.34 32.34
N GLY A 186 5.23 17.25 33.33
CA GLY A 186 4.70 15.95 33.76
C GLY A 186 3.87 15.24 32.68
N TRP A 187 3.13 15.98 31.85
CA TRP A 187 2.46 15.41 30.71
C TRP A 187 3.42 14.95 29.61
N ILE A 188 4.48 15.73 29.33
CA ILE A 188 5.53 15.35 28.36
C ILE A 188 6.17 14.02 28.82
N GLU A 189 6.61 13.93 30.08
CA GLU A 189 7.21 12.71 30.64
C GLU A 189 6.27 11.51 30.53
N GLN A 190 4.97 11.71 30.82
CA GLN A 190 3.98 10.66 30.71
C GLN A 190 3.76 10.20 29.27
N CYS A 191 3.71 11.14 28.33
CA CYS A 191 3.60 10.80 26.90
C CYS A 191 4.83 10.01 26.41
N GLU A 192 6.02 10.35 26.88
CA GLU A 192 7.25 9.60 26.56
C GLU A 192 7.23 8.19 27.14
N LYS A 193 6.87 8.03 28.43
CA LYS A 193 6.73 6.72 29.08
C LYS A 193 5.74 5.81 28.37
N LEU A 194 4.67 6.37 27.81
CA LEU A 194 3.64 5.63 27.07
C LEU A 194 3.99 5.48 25.58
N ASN A 195 5.14 5.97 25.14
CA ASN A 195 5.55 5.99 23.75
C ASN A 195 4.47 6.60 22.82
N ILE A 196 3.81 7.68 23.30
CA ILE A 196 2.81 8.39 22.50
C ILE A 196 3.51 9.08 21.33
N PRO A 197 3.04 8.88 20.10
CA PRO A 197 3.61 9.51 18.93
C PRO A 197 3.77 11.01 19.05
N THR A 198 4.81 11.55 18.46
CA THR A 198 5.07 12.99 18.40
C THR A 198 4.60 13.64 17.10
N ARG A 199 4.26 12.82 16.10
CA ARG A 199 3.87 13.27 14.77
C ARG A 199 2.61 12.57 14.27
N ALA A 200 1.90 13.27 13.41
CA ALA A 200 0.82 12.73 12.59
C ALA A 200 1.29 12.64 11.13
N ILE A 201 0.71 11.72 10.38
CA ILE A 201 1.02 11.47 8.97
C ILE A 201 -0.26 11.46 8.14
N SER A 202 -0.26 12.20 7.04
CA SER A 202 -1.31 12.23 6.03
C SER A 202 -0.84 11.59 4.73
N LEU A 203 -1.75 11.04 3.95
CA LEU A 203 -1.48 10.43 2.66
C LEU A 203 -2.40 11.01 1.58
N MET A 204 -1.82 11.47 0.48
CA MET A 204 -2.51 11.84 -0.75
C MET A 204 -2.17 10.82 -1.83
N TRP A 205 -3.19 10.20 -2.48
CA TRP A 205 -2.95 9.37 -3.66
C TRP A 205 -3.46 10.04 -4.93
N ASN A 206 -2.83 9.70 -6.05
CA ASN A 206 -3.19 10.24 -7.35
C ASN A 206 -3.76 9.14 -8.24
N GLN A 207 -4.94 9.37 -8.76
CA GLN A 207 -5.68 8.42 -9.58
C GLN A 207 -6.10 9.04 -10.91
N ARG A 208 -5.73 8.38 -12.04
CA ARG A 208 -6.05 8.82 -13.40
C ARG A 208 -7.38 8.26 -13.93
N SER A 209 -7.84 7.18 -13.34
CA SER A 209 -9.04 6.44 -13.80
C SER A 209 -9.64 5.69 -12.64
N VAL A 210 -10.98 5.67 -12.55
CA VAL A 210 -11.69 4.94 -11.52
C VAL A 210 -13.11 4.60 -11.95
N ASP A 211 -13.58 3.41 -11.61
CA ASP A 211 -15.00 3.12 -11.50
C ASP A 211 -15.49 3.68 -10.16
N THR A 212 -16.38 4.67 -10.20
CA THR A 212 -16.83 5.39 -9.00
C THR A 212 -17.68 4.54 -8.06
N PHE A 213 -18.31 3.49 -8.55
CA PHE A 213 -19.15 2.62 -7.75
C PHE A 213 -18.40 1.38 -7.23
N LEU A 214 -17.60 0.74 -8.05
CA LEU A 214 -16.85 -0.47 -7.69
C LEU A 214 -15.46 -0.14 -7.14
N GLY A 215 -14.68 0.66 -7.87
CA GLY A 215 -13.26 0.87 -7.60
C GLY A 215 -12.99 1.94 -6.54
N LEU A 216 -13.64 3.11 -6.63
CA LEU A 216 -13.31 4.23 -5.73
C LEU A 216 -13.49 3.90 -4.25
N PRO A 217 -14.60 3.30 -3.79
CA PRO A 217 -14.76 2.90 -2.40
C PRO A 217 -13.68 1.92 -1.92
N PHE A 218 -13.28 1.01 -2.81
CA PHE A 218 -12.24 0.03 -2.55
C PHE A 218 -10.87 0.71 -2.39
N ASN A 219 -10.53 1.63 -3.30
CA ASN A 219 -9.26 2.35 -3.26
C ASN A 219 -9.15 3.27 -2.03
N ILE A 220 -10.22 3.97 -1.65
CA ILE A 220 -10.27 4.78 -0.41
C ILE A 220 -9.90 3.90 0.79
N ALA A 221 -10.52 2.74 0.94
CA ALA A 221 -10.25 1.85 2.05
C ALA A 221 -8.84 1.23 1.97
N SER A 222 -8.35 0.92 0.76
CA SER A 222 -7.01 0.38 0.55
C SER A 222 -5.92 1.39 0.95
N TYR A 223 -6.04 2.64 0.49
CA TYR A 223 -5.09 3.70 0.87
C TYR A 223 -5.23 4.14 2.33
N GLY A 224 -6.44 4.08 2.90
CA GLY A 224 -6.65 4.22 4.34
C GLY A 224 -5.89 3.16 5.14
N LEU A 225 -5.98 1.89 4.72
CA LEU A 225 -5.25 0.79 5.35
C LEU A 225 -3.72 0.94 5.15
N LEU A 226 -3.28 1.39 3.98
CA LEU A 226 -1.86 1.67 3.73
C LEU A 226 -1.34 2.76 4.67
N LEU A 227 -2.10 3.85 4.86
CA LEU A 227 -1.76 4.93 5.79
C LEU A 227 -1.63 4.41 7.22
N GLU A 228 -2.56 3.57 7.70
CA GLU A 228 -2.49 2.95 9.03
C GLU A 228 -1.22 2.08 9.19
N ILE A 229 -0.91 1.27 8.17
CA ILE A 229 0.29 0.40 8.19
C ILE A 229 1.57 1.25 8.25
N ILE A 230 1.68 2.29 7.42
CA ILE A 230 2.85 3.18 7.40
C ILE A 230 2.97 3.91 8.73
N ALA A 231 1.89 4.53 9.21
CA ALA A 231 1.85 5.26 10.48
C ALA A 231 2.34 4.36 11.64
N LYS A 232 1.82 3.13 11.71
CA LYS A 232 2.25 2.14 12.71
C LYS A 232 3.74 1.78 12.60
N ALA A 233 4.26 1.61 11.38
CA ALA A 233 5.65 1.24 11.14
C ALA A 233 6.66 2.35 11.55
N VAL A 234 6.21 3.60 11.60
CA VAL A 234 7.05 4.76 11.93
C VAL A 234 6.69 5.44 13.26
N ASN A 235 5.79 4.85 14.04
CA ASN A 235 5.25 5.39 15.31
C ASN A 235 4.67 6.81 15.13
N MET A 236 3.77 6.97 14.17
CA MET A 236 3.00 8.20 13.93
C MET A 236 1.50 7.91 14.01
N ILE A 237 0.68 8.97 14.13
CA ILE A 237 -0.78 8.88 14.10
C ILE A 237 -1.26 9.11 12.67
N PRO A 238 -2.11 8.23 12.11
CA PRO A 238 -2.73 8.51 10.82
C PRO A 238 -3.68 9.69 10.93
N ASP A 239 -3.53 10.69 10.05
CA ASP A 239 -4.28 11.96 10.10
C ASP A 239 -5.27 12.04 8.94
N GLU A 240 -4.87 12.53 7.79
CA GLU A 240 -5.75 12.76 6.65
C GLU A 240 -5.46 11.80 5.50
N LEU A 241 -6.51 11.34 4.84
CA LEU A 241 -6.45 10.66 3.56
C LEU A 241 -7.07 11.58 2.49
N ILE A 242 -6.30 11.93 1.46
CA ILE A 242 -6.64 12.91 0.43
C ILE A 242 -6.59 12.28 -0.95
#